data_e370dcb758c207759aa98006286ea60d
#
_entry.id   e370dcb758c207759aa98006286ea60d
#
_cell.length_a   1.000
_cell.length_b   1.000
_cell.length_c   1.000
_cell.angle_alpha   90.00
_cell.angle_beta   90.00
_cell.angle_gamma   90.00
#
_symmetry.space_group_name_H-M   'P 1'
#
loop_
_entity.id
_entity.type
_entity.pdbx_description
1 polymer ?
#
loop_
_entity_poly.entity_id
_entity_poly.type
_entity_poly.pdbx_seq_one_letter_code
_entity_poly.pdbx_strand_id
1 'polypeptide(L)'
;MTSTIIVEGNLTSNPRFNFTSSGKQVANLRVAVSSRRKGRDGEYADTPPVFYDVTVWGPPAENVANSLAGGDRVLVCGRCWVEAYTDATGEERTKQVIDADMVGVSLRYHTATPVKPARPAAGPFGLAGDAPAQG
;
A
#
# COMPACT_ATOMS: atom_id res chain seq x y z
N MET A 1 -10.16 6.77 16.54
CA MET A 1 -10.31 5.31 16.66
C MET A 1 -9.64 4.62 15.49
N THR A 2 -8.90 3.56 15.76
CA THR A 2 -8.16 2.81 14.74
C THR A 2 -8.76 1.44 14.57
N SER A 3 -8.79 0.96 13.35
CA SER A 3 -9.26 -0.40 13.05
C SER A 3 -8.22 -1.10 12.20
N THR A 4 -8.12 -2.40 12.36
CA THR A 4 -7.33 -3.22 11.45
C THR A 4 -8.15 -3.46 10.19
N ILE A 5 -7.53 -3.30 9.04
CA ILE A 5 -8.23 -3.41 7.77
C ILE A 5 -7.34 -4.14 6.76
N ILE A 6 -7.98 -4.86 5.87
CA ILE A 6 -7.34 -5.45 4.70
C ILE A 6 -8.11 -4.96 3.49
N VAL A 7 -7.39 -4.37 2.54
CA VAL A 7 -8.04 -3.89 1.32
C VAL A 7 -7.28 -4.41 0.12
N GLU A 8 -7.99 -4.57 -0.98
CA GLU A 8 -7.42 -4.88 -2.27
C GLU A 8 -7.93 -3.82 -3.25
N GLY A 9 -7.03 -3.19 -3.96
CA GLY A 9 -7.42 -2.15 -4.90
C GLY A 9 -6.28 -1.79 -5.83
N ASN A 10 -6.48 -0.74 -6.59
CA ASN A 10 -5.50 -0.31 -7.58
C ASN A 10 -4.80 0.96 -7.13
N LEU A 11 -3.49 1.01 -7.35
CA LEU A 11 -2.74 2.25 -7.15
C LEU A 11 -3.19 3.28 -8.16
N THR A 12 -3.45 4.49 -7.69
CA THR A 12 -3.88 5.57 -8.57
C THR A 12 -2.70 6.28 -9.22
N SER A 13 -1.51 6.14 -8.66
CA SER A 13 -0.30 6.75 -9.16
C SER A 13 0.89 5.99 -8.61
N ASN A 14 2.10 6.35 -9.09
CA ASN A 14 3.31 5.72 -8.59
C ASN A 14 3.49 6.06 -7.11
N PRO A 15 4.04 5.13 -6.32
CA PRO A 15 4.36 5.42 -4.93
C PRO A 15 5.37 6.57 -4.83
N ARG A 16 5.24 7.38 -3.79
CA ARG A 16 6.19 8.43 -3.51
C ARG A 16 7.08 7.99 -2.35
N PHE A 17 8.37 7.99 -2.59
CA PHE A 17 9.34 7.53 -1.62
C PHE A 17 10.19 8.70 -1.14
N ASN A 18 10.34 8.81 0.18
CA ASN A 18 11.11 9.89 0.78
C ASN A 18 11.80 9.40 2.04
N PHE A 19 12.74 10.23 2.50
CA PHE A 19 13.30 10.08 3.84
C PHE A 19 12.77 11.22 4.69
N THR A 20 12.43 10.89 5.94
CA THR A 20 12.05 11.94 6.90
C THR A 20 13.30 12.69 7.33
N SER A 21 13.10 13.81 8.04
CA SER A 21 14.23 14.59 8.54
C SER A 21 15.11 13.79 9.48
N SER A 22 14.59 12.76 10.11
CA SER A 22 15.36 11.86 10.96
C SER A 22 16.00 10.70 10.20
N GLY A 23 15.86 10.67 8.86
CA GLY A 23 16.44 9.62 8.04
C GLY A 23 15.60 8.37 7.90
N LYS A 24 14.37 8.40 8.32
CA LYS A 24 13.48 7.24 8.24
C LYS A 24 12.87 7.15 6.85
N GLN A 25 12.85 5.94 6.30
CA GLN A 25 12.24 5.70 5.00
C GLN A 25 10.73 5.71 5.09
N VAL A 26 10.08 6.30 4.10
CA VAL A 26 8.62 6.33 4.05
C VAL A 26 8.17 6.31 2.60
N ALA A 27 7.14 5.53 2.31
CA ALA A 27 6.47 5.52 1.02
C ALA A 27 5.00 5.85 1.21
N ASN A 28 4.48 6.69 0.33
CA ASN A 28 3.08 7.05 0.33
C ASN A 28 2.42 6.56 -0.93
N LEU A 29 1.26 5.91 -0.76
CA LEU A 29 0.50 5.36 -1.87
C LEU A 29 -0.94 5.79 -1.74
N ARG A 30 -1.63 5.82 -2.86
CA ARG A 30 -3.07 6.03 -2.85
C ARG A 30 -3.73 4.86 -3.55
N VAL A 31 -4.63 4.19 -2.85
CA VAL A 31 -5.26 2.97 -3.33
C VAL A 31 -6.75 3.23 -3.50
N ALA A 32 -7.25 2.94 -4.70
CA ALA A 32 -8.67 3.04 -5.00
C ALA A 32 -9.29 1.66 -4.88
N VAL A 33 -10.28 1.55 -4.01
CA VAL A 33 -10.98 0.29 -3.76
C VAL A 33 -12.40 0.45 -4.24
N SER A 34 -12.80 -0.40 -5.19
CA SER A 34 -14.17 -0.41 -5.67
C SER A 34 -14.65 -1.84 -5.76
N SER A 35 -15.96 -2.00 -5.79
CA SER A 35 -16.54 -3.32 -5.91
C SER A 35 -17.79 -3.23 -6.77
N ARG A 36 -18.26 -4.40 -7.24
CA ARG A 36 -19.51 -4.47 -7.97
C ARG A 36 -20.61 -4.84 -7.01
N ARG A 37 -21.74 -4.21 -7.20
CA ARG A 37 -22.90 -4.47 -6.37
C ARG A 37 -24.09 -4.80 -7.25
N LYS A 38 -24.85 -5.82 -6.86
CA LYS A 38 -26.07 -6.19 -7.56
C LYS A 38 -27.18 -5.22 -7.16
N GLY A 39 -27.77 -4.58 -8.17
CA GLY A 39 -28.87 -3.67 -7.94
C GLY A 39 -30.20 -4.40 -7.81
N ARG A 40 -31.26 -3.61 -7.60
CA ARG A 40 -32.59 -4.15 -7.45
C ARG A 40 -33.09 -4.83 -8.71
N ASP A 41 -32.61 -4.37 -9.85
CA ASP A 41 -32.99 -4.92 -11.15
C ASP A 41 -32.20 -6.17 -11.50
N GLY A 42 -31.31 -6.62 -10.62
CA GLY A 42 -30.48 -7.79 -10.88
C GLY A 42 -29.22 -7.48 -11.65
N GLU A 43 -29.02 -6.24 -12.08
CA GLU A 43 -27.82 -5.85 -12.80
C GLU A 43 -26.70 -5.54 -11.84
N TYR A 44 -25.46 -5.81 -12.27
CA TYR A 44 -24.30 -5.46 -11.49
C TYR A 44 -23.78 -4.10 -11.92
N ALA A 45 -23.38 -3.29 -10.97
CA ALA A 45 -22.78 -2.00 -11.23
C ALA A 45 -21.60 -1.79 -10.30
N ASP A 46 -20.61 -1.05 -10.77
CA ASP A 46 -19.47 -0.69 -9.93
C ASP A 46 -19.92 0.32 -8.88
N THR A 47 -19.45 0.14 -7.66
CA THR A 47 -19.66 1.15 -6.62
C THR A 47 -18.64 2.26 -6.80
N PRO A 48 -18.95 3.48 -6.32
CA PRO A 48 -17.93 4.53 -6.32
C PRO A 48 -16.72 4.06 -5.53
N PRO A 49 -15.50 4.38 -5.98
CA PRO A 49 -14.32 3.94 -5.28
C PRO A 49 -14.15 4.65 -3.94
N VAL A 50 -13.57 3.94 -3.00
CA VAL A 50 -13.10 4.52 -1.75
C VAL A 50 -11.59 4.64 -1.86
N PHE A 51 -11.06 5.81 -1.54
CA PHE A 51 -9.62 6.05 -1.64
C PHE A 51 -9.00 5.95 -0.25
N TYR A 52 -7.87 5.27 -0.19
CA TYR A 52 -7.08 5.14 1.03
C TYR A 52 -5.70 5.72 0.79
N ASP A 53 -5.28 6.61 1.69
CA ASP A 53 -3.90 7.08 1.71
C ASP A 53 -3.11 6.14 2.59
N VAL A 54 -2.13 5.48 2.02
CA VAL A 54 -1.38 4.41 2.68
C VAL A 54 0.04 4.88 2.93
N THR A 55 0.52 4.68 4.14
CA THR A 55 1.89 4.99 4.52
C THR A 55 2.62 3.71 4.88
N VAL A 56 3.81 3.54 4.30
CA VAL A 56 4.67 2.38 4.57
C VAL A 56 5.98 2.91 5.13
N TRP A 57 6.39 2.39 6.27
CA TRP A 57 7.58 2.88 6.98
C TRP A 57 8.70 1.86 6.94
N GLY A 58 9.94 2.35 6.89
CA GLY A 58 11.12 1.53 7.03
C GLY A 58 11.54 0.85 5.73
N PRO A 59 12.37 -0.20 5.81
CA PRO A 59 12.86 -0.87 4.61
C PRO A 59 11.78 -1.33 3.64
N PRO A 60 10.59 -1.78 4.09
CA PRO A 60 9.53 -2.10 3.13
C PRO A 60 9.13 -0.93 2.25
N ALA A 61 9.32 0.30 2.70
CA ALA A 61 8.96 1.47 1.88
C ALA A 61 9.78 1.51 0.60
N GLU A 62 11.06 1.21 0.67
CA GLU A 62 11.91 1.19 -0.50
C GLU A 62 11.50 0.06 -1.44
N ASN A 63 11.21 -1.10 -0.90
CA ASN A 63 10.77 -2.23 -1.70
C ASN A 63 9.47 -1.91 -2.43
N VAL A 64 8.54 -1.25 -1.76
CA VAL A 64 7.29 -0.83 -2.37
C VAL A 64 7.56 0.13 -3.53
N ALA A 65 8.43 1.12 -3.32
CA ALA A 65 8.74 2.10 -4.35
C ALA A 65 9.41 1.46 -5.56
N ASN A 66 10.23 0.43 -5.34
CA ASN A 66 10.93 -0.24 -6.42
C ASN A 66 10.09 -1.30 -7.13
N SER A 67 8.95 -1.67 -6.55
CA SER A 67 8.15 -2.80 -7.07
C SER A 67 6.86 -2.37 -7.72
N LEU A 68 6.25 -1.28 -7.28
CA LEU A 68 4.88 -0.94 -7.64
C LEU A 68 4.82 0.31 -8.47
N ALA A 69 3.83 0.37 -9.36
CA ALA A 69 3.58 1.53 -10.20
C ALA A 69 2.09 1.80 -10.24
N GLY A 70 1.72 3.00 -10.68
CA GLY A 70 0.32 3.34 -10.83
C GLY A 70 -0.40 2.35 -11.72
N GLY A 71 -1.59 1.96 -11.31
CA GLY A 71 -2.37 0.95 -12.01
C GLY A 71 -2.21 -0.46 -11.47
N ASP A 72 -1.15 -0.71 -10.70
CA ASP A 72 -0.96 -2.05 -10.13
C ASP A 72 -2.03 -2.35 -9.08
N ARG A 73 -2.46 -3.60 -9.06
CA ARG A 73 -3.42 -4.05 -8.07
C ARG A 73 -2.67 -4.59 -6.86
N VAL A 74 -3.02 -4.09 -5.70
CA VAL A 74 -2.25 -4.35 -4.48
C VAL A 74 -3.16 -4.79 -3.34
N LEU A 75 -2.54 -5.45 -2.39
CA LEU A 75 -3.16 -5.83 -1.12
C LEU A 75 -2.47 -5.03 -0.03
N VAL A 76 -3.25 -4.43 0.85
CA VAL A 76 -2.72 -3.65 1.96
C VAL A 76 -3.40 -4.10 3.24
N CYS A 77 -2.60 -4.39 4.25
CA CYS A 77 -3.09 -4.73 5.58
C CYS A 77 -2.46 -3.77 6.57
N GLY A 78 -3.27 -3.20 7.42
CA GLY A 78 -2.73 -2.29 8.41
C GLY A 78 -3.80 -1.68 9.27
N ARG A 79 -3.42 -0.61 9.97
CA ARG A 79 -4.33 0.13 10.83
C ARG A 79 -4.92 1.29 10.07
N CYS A 80 -6.22 1.46 10.19
CA CYS A 80 -6.96 2.45 9.43
C CYS A 80 -7.66 3.42 10.37
N TRP A 81 -7.63 4.69 10.01
CA TRP A 81 -8.40 5.71 10.72
C TRP A 81 -8.78 6.81 9.74
N VAL A 82 -9.62 7.72 10.22
CA VAL A 82 -10.08 8.85 9.42
C VAL A 82 -9.39 10.10 9.93
N GLU A 83 -8.83 10.89 9.01
CA GLU A 83 -8.22 12.17 9.33
C GLU A 83 -9.03 13.30 8.70
N ALA A 84 -9.18 14.38 9.43
CA ALA A 84 -9.77 15.61 8.91
C ALA A 84 -8.67 16.48 8.33
N TYR A 85 -8.97 17.17 7.25
CA TYR A 85 -8.05 18.12 6.64
C TYR A 85 -8.86 19.21 5.97
N THR A 86 -8.19 20.33 5.69
CA THR A 86 -8.80 21.44 4.98
C THR A 86 -8.27 21.47 3.57
N ASP A 87 -9.15 21.47 2.57
CA ASP A 87 -8.72 21.46 1.19
C ASP A 87 -8.35 22.87 0.73
N ALA A 88 -7.95 22.98 -0.55
CA ALA A 88 -7.47 24.23 -1.11
C ALA A 88 -8.55 25.32 -1.14
N THR A 89 -9.83 24.94 -1.10
CA THR A 89 -10.92 25.90 -1.10
C THR A 89 -11.35 26.31 0.31
N GLY A 90 -10.69 25.78 1.34
CA GLY A 90 -11.03 26.10 2.71
C GLY A 90 -12.09 25.21 3.31
N GLU A 91 -12.56 24.21 2.60
CA GLU A 91 -13.57 23.30 3.10
C GLU A 91 -12.95 22.17 3.91
N GLU A 92 -13.65 21.80 4.98
CA GLU A 92 -13.22 20.65 5.77
C GLU A 92 -13.62 19.37 5.08
N ARG A 93 -12.66 18.45 5.02
CA ARG A 93 -12.85 17.14 4.42
C ARG A 93 -12.23 16.08 5.28
N THR A 94 -12.57 14.84 4.99
CA THR A 94 -11.97 13.69 5.66
C THR A 94 -11.32 12.78 4.64
N LYS A 95 -10.33 12.02 5.09
CA LYS A 95 -9.70 11.01 4.27
C LYS A 95 -9.43 9.78 5.13
N GLN A 96 -9.40 8.64 4.49
CA GLN A 96 -9.08 7.39 5.16
C GLN A 96 -7.61 7.10 4.99
N VAL A 97 -6.95 6.80 6.10
CA VAL A 97 -5.51 6.61 6.14
C VAL A 97 -5.23 5.21 6.67
N ILE A 98 -4.29 4.52 6.03
CA ILE A 98 -3.82 3.23 6.51
C ILE A 98 -2.33 3.34 6.80
N ASP A 99 -1.96 2.95 8.01
CA ASP A 99 -0.55 2.74 8.38
C ASP A 99 -0.29 1.26 8.13
N ALA A 100 0.41 0.96 7.03
CA ALA A 100 0.48 -0.40 6.53
C ALA A 100 1.45 -1.25 7.34
N ASP A 101 1.00 -2.44 7.68
CA ASP A 101 1.86 -3.48 8.22
C ASP A 101 2.40 -4.36 7.11
N MET A 102 1.61 -4.57 6.05
CA MET A 102 1.99 -5.41 4.93
C MET A 102 1.42 -4.83 3.65
N VAL A 103 2.22 -4.89 2.59
CA VAL A 103 1.79 -4.51 1.24
C VAL A 103 2.26 -5.61 0.30
N GLY A 104 1.40 -6.02 -0.60
CA GLY A 104 1.75 -7.02 -1.60
C GLY A 104 1.08 -6.76 -2.92
N VAL A 105 1.53 -7.45 -3.94
CA VAL A 105 0.92 -7.42 -5.25
C VAL A 105 -0.20 -8.45 -5.27
N SER A 106 -1.36 -8.06 -5.80
CA SER A 106 -2.43 -9.02 -6.01
C SER A 106 -2.17 -9.82 -7.28
N LEU A 107 -2.29 -11.11 -7.20
CA LEU A 107 -2.10 -11.99 -8.35
C LEU A 107 -3.42 -12.35 -9.02
N ARG A 108 -4.47 -11.60 -8.72
CA ARG A 108 -5.78 -11.90 -9.27
C ARG A 108 -5.81 -11.74 -10.79
N TYR A 109 -5.09 -10.75 -11.32
CA TYR A 109 -5.16 -10.41 -12.74
C TYR A 109 -3.81 -10.41 -13.44
N HIS A 110 -2.70 -10.55 -12.71
CA HIS A 110 -1.37 -10.51 -13.31
C HIS A 110 -0.42 -11.35 -12.49
N THR A 111 0.76 -11.57 -13.04
CA THR A 111 1.81 -12.34 -12.37
C THR A 111 2.83 -11.39 -11.77
N ALA A 112 3.62 -11.90 -10.85
CA ALA A 112 4.72 -11.14 -10.27
C ALA A 112 5.85 -12.09 -9.95
N THR A 113 7.07 -11.59 -10.06
CA THR A 113 8.27 -12.36 -9.74
C THR A 113 9.02 -11.62 -8.66
N PRO A 114 9.16 -12.21 -7.47
CA PRO A 114 9.93 -11.56 -6.43
C PRO A 114 11.41 -11.52 -6.81
N VAL A 115 12.04 -10.40 -6.49
CA VAL A 115 13.46 -10.21 -6.68
C VAL A 115 14.03 -9.83 -5.32
N LYS A 116 15.04 -10.57 -4.88
CA LYS A 116 15.69 -10.26 -3.63
C LYS A 116 16.67 -9.13 -3.83
N PRO A 117 16.56 -8.04 -3.06
CA PRO A 117 17.54 -6.97 -3.17
C PRO A 117 18.92 -7.46 -2.76
N ALA A 118 19.95 -6.77 -3.27
CA ALA A 118 21.30 -7.06 -2.83
C ALA A 118 21.38 -6.83 -1.32
N ARG A 119 22.02 -7.76 -0.63
CA ARG A 119 22.16 -7.63 0.80
C ARG A 119 23.28 -6.69 1.14
N PRO A 120 23.11 -5.86 2.15
CA PRO A 120 24.25 -5.15 2.69
C PRO A 120 25.23 -6.13 3.31
N ALA A 121 26.42 -5.66 3.63
CA ALA A 121 27.42 -6.48 4.30
C ALA A 121 26.78 -7.20 5.48
N ALA A 122 27.19 -8.46 5.68
CA ALA A 122 26.50 -9.32 6.62
C ALA A 122 26.57 -8.77 8.02
N GLY A 123 25.40 -8.62 8.62
CA GLY A 123 25.29 -8.45 10.04
C GLY A 123 25.23 -9.82 10.71
N PRO A 124 24.93 -9.83 12.00
CA PRO A 124 24.88 -11.11 12.73
C PRO A 124 23.90 -12.12 12.15
N PHE A 125 22.89 -11.64 11.46
CA PHE A 125 21.88 -12.51 10.88
C PHE A 125 21.98 -12.60 9.40
N GLY A 126 23.06 -12.06 8.87
CA GLY A 126 23.17 -12.04 7.43
C GLY A 126 23.54 -13.36 6.89
N LEU A 127 23.63 -14.28 7.61
CA LEU A 127 23.89 -15.43 7.14
C LEU A 127 22.84 -16.27 6.86
N ALA A 128 22.69 -16.22 7.08
CA ALA A 128 21.95 -16.64 6.90
C ALA A 128 21.23 -16.83 6.17
N GLY A 129 21.53 -16.68 6.25
CA GLY A 129 21.06 -16.65 5.86
C GLY A 129 20.66 -17.05 5.04
N ASP A 130 20.94 -17.23 5.16
CA ASP A 130 20.48 -17.32 4.61
C ASP A 130 20.09 -17.85 3.91
N ALA A 131 20.09 -18.01 4.12
CA ALA A 131 19.51 -18.35 3.78
C ALA A 131 18.85 -18.79 3.17
N PRO A 132 18.90 -19.08 3.05
CA PRO A 132 18.28 -19.45 2.30
C PRO A 132 17.37 -19.70 1.69
N ALA A 133 17.44 -19.94 1.60
CA ALA A 133 16.64 -20.03 0.97
C ALA A 133 15.75 -20.01 1.07
N GLN A 134 15.75 -19.91 1.23
CA GLN A 134 14.77 -19.82 1.32
C GLN A 134 14.06 -19.66 0.40
N GLY A 135 13.91 -19.91 0.35
CA GLY A 135 13.07 -20.09 -0.54
C GLY A 135 12.55 -19.36 -1.29
#